data_c5c17ef6caae832ad2b92b245b04b3cc
#
_entry.id   c5c17ef6caae832ad2b92b245b04b3cc
#
_cell.length_a   1.000
_cell.length_b   1.000
_cell.length_c   1.000
_cell.angle_alpha   90.00
_cell.angle_beta   90.00
_cell.angle_gamma   90.00
#
_symmetry.space_group_name_H-M   'P 1'
#
loop_
_entity.id
_entity.type
_entity.pdbx_description
1 polymer ?
#
loop_
_entity_poly.entity_id
_entity_poly.type
_entity_poly.pdbx_seq_one_letter_code
_entity_poly.pdbx_strand_id
1 'polypeptide(L)'
;VHIFCDESGNTGSDLLNKEQPLFSLASTCLDADVAAGLVGPLLCRGQTEAKYSKLKSSVSGQKTLIEFFMSPELSSLTGKVLLADKRSPEPPLMRYLLGLANGLHRYITRI
;
A
#
# COMPACT_ATOMS: atom_id res chain seq x y z
N VAL A 1 -16.62 -2.14 -12.54
CA VAL A 1 -15.29 -2.05 -11.92
C VAL A 1 -15.46 -1.94 -10.40
N HIS A 2 -14.81 -2.81 -9.66
CA HIS A 2 -14.77 -2.72 -8.21
C HIS A 2 -13.43 -2.09 -7.80
N ILE A 3 -13.49 -1.19 -6.83
CA ILE A 3 -12.29 -0.57 -6.25
C ILE A 3 -12.25 -0.99 -4.78
N PHE A 4 -11.14 -1.59 -4.39
CA PHE A 4 -10.86 -1.98 -3.00
C PHE A 4 -9.89 -0.99 -2.40
N CYS A 5 -10.15 -0.59 -1.16
CA CYS A 5 -9.31 0.36 -0.43
C CYS A 5 -8.96 -0.21 0.94
N ASP A 6 -7.77 0.13 1.40
CA ASP A 6 -7.32 -0.15 2.77
C ASP A 6 -6.42 0.97 3.26
N GLU A 7 -6.45 1.24 4.57
CA GLU A 7 -5.68 2.30 5.19
C GLU A 7 -4.61 1.77 6.14
N SER A 8 -3.59 2.60 6.36
CA SER A 8 -2.54 2.37 7.35
C SER A 8 -2.09 3.70 7.97
N GLY A 9 -1.56 3.63 9.19
CA GLY A 9 -1.06 4.80 9.90
C GLY A 9 -2.07 5.43 10.86
N ASN A 10 -3.23 4.80 11.07
CA ASN A 10 -4.18 5.14 12.12
C ASN A 10 -4.48 3.91 12.98
N THR A 11 -4.11 3.96 14.26
CA THR A 11 -4.55 3.00 15.26
C THR A 11 -5.43 3.72 16.27
N GLY A 12 -6.69 3.29 16.34
CA GLY A 12 -7.67 3.89 17.26
C GLY A 12 -8.10 5.31 16.88
N SER A 13 -8.54 6.08 17.87
CA SER A 13 -9.10 7.42 17.69
C SER A 13 -8.06 8.55 17.71
N ASP A 14 -6.78 8.25 17.98
CA ASP A 14 -5.71 9.24 18.03
C ASP A 14 -5.15 9.53 16.63
N LEU A 15 -5.85 10.38 15.91
CA LEU A 15 -5.48 10.78 14.53
C LEU A 15 -4.20 11.61 14.46
N LEU A 16 -3.74 12.17 15.58
CA LEU A 16 -2.55 13.02 15.67
C LEU A 16 -1.38 12.32 16.34
N ASN A 17 -1.41 10.99 16.43
CA ASN A 17 -0.35 10.21 17.06
C ASN A 17 1.00 10.50 16.41
N LYS A 18 1.94 11.01 17.21
CA LYS A 18 3.29 11.39 16.78
C LYS A 18 4.16 10.19 16.39
N GLU A 19 3.84 9.02 16.89
CA GLU A 19 4.53 7.77 16.53
C GLU A 19 4.09 7.22 15.17
N GLN A 20 2.96 7.73 14.65
CA GLN A 20 2.42 7.38 13.34
C GLN A 20 2.22 8.67 12.50
N PRO A 21 3.33 9.28 12.04
CA PRO A 21 3.26 10.58 11.37
C PRO A 21 2.67 10.52 9.97
N LEU A 22 2.64 9.33 9.37
CA LEU A 22 2.12 9.13 8.01
C LEU A 22 0.82 8.33 8.05
N PHE A 23 -0.17 8.84 7.35
CA PHE A 23 -1.37 8.10 6.96
C PHE A 23 -1.25 7.68 5.50
N SER A 24 -1.60 6.45 5.18
CA SER A 24 -1.68 5.99 3.80
C SER A 24 -3.03 5.36 3.51
N LEU A 25 -3.53 5.61 2.31
CA LEU A 25 -4.70 4.95 1.76
C LEU A 25 -4.27 4.31 0.44
N ALA A 26 -4.35 2.99 0.36
CA ALA A 26 -4.10 2.25 -0.86
C ALA A 26 -5.41 1.84 -1.52
N SER A 27 -5.45 1.85 -2.83
CA SER A 27 -6.58 1.35 -3.61
C SER A 27 -6.12 0.50 -4.78
N THR A 28 -6.94 -0.49 -5.14
CA THR A 28 -6.72 -1.33 -6.32
C THR A 28 -8.03 -1.65 -7.01
N CYS A 29 -7.95 -1.81 -8.34
CA CYS A 29 -9.06 -2.30 -9.17
C CYS A 29 -8.73 -3.64 -9.84
N LEU A 30 -7.80 -4.40 -9.28
CA LEU A 30 -7.49 -5.75 -9.78
C LEU A 30 -8.69 -6.67 -9.65
N ASP A 31 -8.87 -7.53 -10.65
CA ASP A 31 -9.84 -8.63 -10.54
C ASP A 31 -9.45 -9.60 -9.44
N ALA A 32 -10.45 -10.22 -8.82
CA ALA A 32 -10.25 -11.11 -7.68
C ALA A 32 -9.27 -12.26 -7.95
N ASP A 33 -9.34 -12.86 -9.13
CA ASP A 33 -8.46 -13.97 -9.52
C ASP A 33 -7.00 -13.52 -9.68
N VAL A 34 -6.80 -12.35 -10.29
CA VAL A 34 -5.48 -11.72 -10.43
C VAL A 34 -4.92 -11.37 -9.06
N ALA A 35 -5.73 -10.74 -8.21
CA ALA A 35 -5.34 -10.39 -6.85
C ALA A 35 -4.98 -11.63 -6.02
N ALA A 36 -5.77 -12.70 -6.12
CA ALA A 36 -5.49 -13.97 -5.44
C ALA A 36 -4.17 -14.60 -5.90
N GLY A 37 -3.88 -14.54 -7.20
CA GLY A 37 -2.62 -15.02 -7.77
C GLY A 37 -1.41 -14.24 -7.28
N LEU A 38 -1.53 -12.93 -7.09
CA LEU A 38 -0.47 -12.07 -6.55
C LEU A 38 -0.24 -12.26 -5.05
N VAL A 39 -1.32 -12.39 -4.29
CA VAL A 39 -1.26 -12.49 -2.83
C VAL A 39 -0.90 -13.91 -2.38
N GLY A 40 -1.30 -14.93 -3.12
CA GLY A 40 -1.08 -16.33 -2.76
C GLY A 40 0.36 -16.64 -2.32
N PRO A 41 1.40 -16.27 -3.07
CA PRO A 41 2.80 -16.48 -2.69
C PRO A 41 3.24 -15.76 -1.40
N LEU A 42 2.52 -14.72 -0.99
CA LEU A 42 2.78 -13.97 0.25
C LEU A 42 2.19 -14.66 1.48
N LEU A 43 1.24 -15.58 1.29
CA LEU A 43 0.54 -16.26 2.37
C LEU A 43 1.34 -17.50 2.81
N CYS A 44 1.61 -17.61 4.11
CA CYS A 44 2.05 -18.87 4.70
C CYS A 44 0.86 -19.83 4.86
N ARG A 45 1.17 -21.12 4.95
CA ARG A 45 0.15 -22.16 5.11
C ARG A 45 -0.80 -21.84 6.29
N GLY A 46 -2.10 -21.81 6.02
CA GLY A 46 -3.14 -21.52 7.01
C GLY A 46 -3.38 -20.04 7.30
N GLN A 47 -2.69 -19.13 6.60
CA GLN A 47 -2.95 -17.70 6.69
C GLN A 47 -3.96 -17.25 5.65
N THR A 48 -4.83 -16.34 6.05
CA THR A 48 -5.81 -15.66 5.18
C THR A 48 -5.40 -14.23 4.83
N GLU A 49 -4.34 -13.71 5.48
CA GLU A 49 -3.87 -12.34 5.33
C GLU A 49 -2.34 -12.30 5.28
N ALA A 50 -1.80 -11.57 4.31
CA ALA A 50 -0.37 -11.29 4.21
C ALA A 50 -0.01 -10.06 5.07
N LYS A 51 0.95 -10.22 5.99
CA LYS A 51 1.41 -9.13 6.87
C LYS A 51 2.82 -8.72 6.50
N TYR A 52 2.97 -7.48 6.04
CA TYR A 52 4.25 -6.90 5.69
C TYR A 52 5.28 -7.00 6.83
N SER A 53 4.86 -6.74 8.07
CA SER A 53 5.72 -6.83 9.24
C SER A 53 6.36 -8.21 9.44
N LYS A 54 5.67 -9.28 9.07
CA LYS A 54 6.20 -10.65 9.12
C LYS A 54 7.07 -10.97 7.91
N LEU A 55 6.65 -10.58 6.72
CA LEU A 55 7.38 -10.86 5.49
C LEU A 55 8.73 -10.14 5.45
N LYS A 56 8.79 -8.89 5.88
CA LYS A 56 10.05 -8.11 5.90
C LYS A 56 11.12 -8.67 6.83
N SER A 57 10.76 -9.50 7.80
CA SER A 57 11.68 -10.00 8.83
C SER A 57 12.51 -11.22 8.40
N SER A 58 12.24 -11.81 7.24
CA SER A 58 12.99 -12.95 6.71
C SER A 58 13.48 -12.69 5.29
N VAL A 59 14.58 -13.34 4.93
CA VAL A 59 15.15 -13.23 3.57
C VAL A 59 14.16 -13.74 2.52
N SER A 60 13.51 -14.87 2.78
CA SER A 60 12.51 -15.43 1.86
C SER A 60 11.28 -14.52 1.73
N GLY A 61 10.83 -13.93 2.83
CA GLY A 61 9.71 -12.98 2.82
C GLY A 61 10.04 -11.70 2.04
N GLN A 62 11.24 -11.16 2.22
CA GLN A 62 11.72 -9.99 1.46
C GLN A 62 11.77 -10.28 -0.04
N LYS A 63 12.28 -11.45 -0.43
CA LYS A 63 12.31 -11.88 -1.83
C LYS A 63 10.89 -11.94 -2.42
N THR A 64 9.95 -12.54 -1.71
CA THR A 64 8.57 -12.67 -2.14
C THR A 64 7.89 -11.29 -2.25
N LEU A 65 8.18 -10.35 -1.32
CA LEU A 65 7.72 -8.97 -1.41
C LEU A 65 8.26 -8.26 -2.65
N ILE A 66 9.53 -8.42 -2.97
CA ILE A 66 10.13 -7.81 -4.17
C ILE A 66 9.44 -8.36 -5.42
N GLU A 67 9.25 -9.66 -5.53
CA GLU A 67 8.56 -10.30 -6.65
C GLU A 67 7.12 -9.78 -6.78
N PHE A 68 6.41 -9.62 -5.67
CA PHE A 68 5.07 -9.04 -5.63
C PHE A 68 5.05 -7.61 -6.19
N PHE A 69 5.92 -6.73 -5.69
CA PHE A 69 5.95 -5.33 -6.12
C PHE A 69 6.50 -5.14 -7.55
N MET A 70 7.26 -6.10 -8.06
CA MET A 70 7.75 -6.09 -9.44
C MET A 70 6.78 -6.73 -10.43
N SER A 71 5.64 -7.22 -9.95
CA SER A 71 4.63 -7.83 -10.82
C SER A 71 4.06 -6.83 -11.82
N PRO A 72 3.96 -7.18 -13.11
CA PRO A 72 3.42 -6.28 -14.13
C PRO A 72 1.93 -5.96 -13.94
N GLU A 73 1.19 -6.76 -13.19
CA GLU A 73 -0.21 -6.51 -12.85
C GLU A 73 -0.37 -5.31 -11.90
N LEU A 74 0.68 -5.01 -11.11
CA LEU A 74 0.71 -3.81 -10.27
C LEU A 74 1.25 -2.62 -11.06
N SER A 75 0.37 -1.79 -11.54
CA SER A 75 0.69 -0.62 -12.36
C SER A 75 -0.06 0.62 -11.88
N SER A 76 0.26 1.77 -12.45
CA SER A 76 -0.49 3.02 -12.22
C SER A 76 -1.96 2.96 -12.64
N LEU A 77 -2.32 1.98 -13.47
CA LEU A 77 -3.69 1.76 -13.90
C LEU A 77 -4.48 0.91 -12.89
N THR A 78 -3.81 0.05 -12.15
CA THR A 78 -4.44 -0.95 -11.27
C THR A 78 -4.28 -0.65 -9.79
N GLY A 79 -3.35 0.22 -9.40
CA GLY A 79 -3.12 0.56 -8.00
C GLY A 79 -2.76 2.02 -7.80
N LYS A 80 -3.22 2.59 -6.68
CA LYS A 80 -2.90 3.95 -6.25
C LYS A 80 -2.65 3.99 -4.75
N VAL A 81 -1.73 4.84 -4.33
CA VAL A 81 -1.47 5.09 -2.91
C VAL A 81 -1.50 6.59 -2.66
N LEU A 82 -2.31 6.97 -1.70
CA LEU A 82 -2.37 8.30 -1.12
C LEU A 82 -1.53 8.32 0.16
N LEU A 83 -0.64 9.30 0.29
CA LEU A 83 0.10 9.54 1.52
C LEU A 83 -0.23 10.92 2.07
N ALA A 84 -0.54 10.98 3.37
CA ALA A 84 -0.72 12.22 4.10
C ALA A 84 0.27 12.28 5.27
N ASP A 85 1.01 13.40 5.38
CA ASP A 85 1.85 13.67 6.54
C ASP A 85 1.04 14.44 7.58
N LYS A 86 0.77 13.79 8.69
CA LYS A 86 -0.02 14.36 9.79
C LYS A 86 0.72 15.46 10.57
N ARG A 87 2.04 15.62 10.35
CA ARG A 87 2.86 16.63 11.04
C ARG A 87 2.85 17.97 10.34
N SER A 88 2.32 18.05 9.12
CA SER A 88 2.30 19.29 8.37
C SER A 88 1.36 20.31 9.05
N PRO A 89 1.84 21.53 9.40
CA PRO A 89 1.02 22.57 9.98
C PRO A 89 0.04 23.22 8.98
N GLU A 90 0.27 23.02 7.69
CA GLU A 90 -0.64 23.44 6.62
C GLU A 90 -1.65 22.32 6.31
N PRO A 91 -2.77 22.63 5.62
CA PRO A 91 -3.69 21.60 5.18
C PRO A 91 -2.91 20.47 4.52
N PRO A 92 -3.19 19.21 4.85
CA PRO A 92 -2.30 18.10 4.58
C PRO A 92 -1.93 18.04 3.10
N LEU A 93 -0.63 18.09 2.84
CA LEU A 93 -0.09 17.89 1.52
C LEU A 93 -0.31 16.41 1.18
N MET A 94 -1.32 16.12 0.39
CA MET A 94 -1.56 14.77 -0.08
C MET A 94 -0.63 14.45 -1.24
N ARG A 95 0.15 13.40 -1.09
CA ARG A 95 1.02 12.88 -2.13
C ARG A 95 0.39 11.64 -2.73
N TYR A 96 0.06 11.69 -4.01
CA TYR A 96 -0.40 10.53 -4.76
C TYR A 96 0.81 9.80 -5.33
N LEU A 97 0.94 8.53 -4.97
CA LEU A 97 1.86 7.61 -5.63
C LEU A 97 1.05 6.79 -6.64
N LEU A 98 1.25 7.07 -7.92
CA LEU A 98 0.66 6.32 -9.02
C LEU A 98 1.70 5.35 -9.56
N GLY A 99 1.42 4.06 -9.43
CA GLY A 99 2.22 3.00 -10.04
C GLY A 99 3.43 2.58 -9.22
N LEU A 100 3.51 1.30 -8.94
CA LEU A 100 4.62 0.69 -8.21
C LEU A 100 5.69 0.12 -9.15
N ALA A 101 5.36 -0.17 -10.39
CA ALA A 101 6.25 -0.93 -11.28
C ALA A 101 7.02 -0.11 -12.33
N ASN A 102 6.51 1.04 -12.78
CA ASN A 102 7.08 1.79 -13.92
C ASN A 102 7.46 3.24 -13.61
N GLY A 103 7.91 3.49 -12.42
CA GLY A 103 8.27 4.83 -11.98
C GLY A 103 7.16 5.49 -11.17
N LEU A 104 7.57 6.00 -10.05
CA LEU A 104 6.72 6.73 -9.14
C LEU A 104 6.37 8.09 -9.72
N HIS A 105 5.16 8.27 -10.20
CA HIS A 105 4.63 9.60 -10.48
C HIS A 105 4.11 10.21 -9.18
N ARG A 106 4.77 11.25 -8.73
CA ARG A 106 4.32 12.03 -7.58
C ARG A 106 3.40 13.14 -8.04
N TYR A 107 2.18 13.11 -7.57
CA TYR A 107 1.29 14.27 -7.63
C TYR A 107 1.14 14.83 -6.22
N ILE A 108 1.42 16.11 -6.08
CA ILE A 108 1.20 16.85 -4.84
C ILE A 108 -0.03 17.70 -5.08
N THR A 109 -1.11 17.41 -4.36
CA THR A 109 -2.29 18.28 -4.32
C THR A 109 -2.34 18.95 -2.96
N ARG A 110 -2.49 20.27 -2.95
CA ARG A 110 -2.95 21.00 -1.77
C ARG A 110 -4.46 20.80 -1.66
N ILE A 111 -4.86 20.32 -0.53
CA ILE A 111 -6.27 20.31 -0.14
C ILE A 111 -6.52 21.50 0.77
#